data_e3daa1fea59c5de9b95eda10f2c21483
#
_entry.id   e3daa1fea59c5de9b95eda10f2c21483
#
_cell.length_a   1.000
_cell.length_b   1.000
_cell.length_c   1.000
_cell.angle_alpha   90.00
_cell.angle_beta   90.00
_cell.angle_gamma   90.00
#
_symmetry.space_group_name_H-M   'P 1'
#
loop_
_entity.id
_entity.type
_entity.pdbx_description
1 polymer ?
#
loop_
_entity_poly.entity_id
_entity_poly.type
_entity_poly.pdbx_seq_one_letter_code
_entity_poly.pdbx_strand_id
1 'polypeptide(L)'
;MISEKPDLSSLRIERGSEYRPPRKWWRWVLGLSIIPILVIVYLLIMRQVSPGLSVQVGSATLLSGSQAQALLTASGYVVAQRQAAVSSKATGRLEYIGVVEGDKVRAGEILARLENADIAAELERAKANLSLAKAESTEASLFFERQKKLYETALISKLEFEIAEARFQKSVAGVESNRASVKASEVAFENTLIRSPFNGTVLTKSAEIGEMVAPFAATSSSRGAVVTIADMNSLEVEADVAEANIERVKAGQPCEITLDAYPDTRYPGKVSKIVPTADRTRATVLVKVAFIKIDQRVLPEMSAKISFLPVTAKVSLENQAAMVAVPNSAVTNRNGVKMVFLLEGNTVKSVPVTTGRVLGDLTEIKEGVKPGDRIVLAPPGSLASGVKVKTSQ
;
A
#
# COMPACT_ATOMS: atom_id res chain seq x y z
N MET A 1 -71.17 -43.25 68.43
CA MET A 1 -72.52 -43.78 68.29
C MET A 1 -72.55 -44.68 67.06
N ILE A 2 -72.68 -45.90 67.30
CA ILE A 2 -73.49 -46.94 66.60
C ILE A 2 -72.93 -47.28 65.21
N SER A 3 -72.18 -48.40 65.09
CA SER A 3 -72.65 -49.77 64.87
C SER A 3 -73.47 -49.90 63.57
N GLU A 4 -73.02 -50.69 62.62
CA GLU A 4 -73.44 -52.09 62.55
C GLU A 4 -72.71 -52.85 61.42
N LYS A 5 -72.40 -54.10 61.75
CA LYS A 5 -72.03 -55.22 60.90
C LYS A 5 -73.30 -55.85 60.36
N PRO A 6 -73.26 -56.94 59.66
CA PRO A 6 -72.58 -57.49 58.48
C PRO A 6 -73.62 -58.07 57.50
N ASP A 7 -73.21 -58.54 56.34
CA ASP A 7 -73.83 -59.80 55.89
C ASP A 7 -72.93 -60.61 54.96
N LEU A 8 -72.74 -61.86 55.35
CA LEU A 8 -72.09 -62.94 54.67
C LEU A 8 -73.15 -63.81 54.01
N SER A 9 -73.22 -63.75 52.72
CA SER A 9 -73.83 -64.93 51.99
C SER A 9 -73.55 -64.71 50.49
N SER A 10 -72.79 -65.43 49.89
CA SER A 10 -73.00 -66.76 49.35
C SER A 10 -71.75 -67.26 48.63
N LEU A 11 -71.20 -68.24 49.26
CA LEU A 11 -70.33 -69.18 48.62
C LEU A 11 -71.02 -69.88 47.46
N ARG A 12 -70.45 -69.76 46.26
CA ARG A 12 -70.68 -70.87 45.31
C ARG A 12 -69.44 -71.01 44.38
N ILE A 13 -68.80 -72.17 44.53
CA ILE A 13 -67.71 -72.68 43.72
C ILE A 13 -68.34 -73.26 42.48
N GLU A 14 -67.85 -72.79 41.31
CA GLU A 14 -67.92 -73.61 40.09
C GLU A 14 -66.53 -73.84 39.53
N ARG A 15 -66.23 -75.09 39.40
CA ARG A 15 -64.99 -75.61 38.78
C ARG A 15 -65.11 -75.58 37.27
N GLY A 16 -63.94 -75.24 36.60
CA GLY A 16 -63.61 -75.84 35.37
C GLY A 16 -63.47 -74.94 34.16
N SER A 17 -62.22 -74.58 33.81
CA SER A 17 -61.76 -74.82 32.46
C SER A 17 -60.23 -74.81 32.47
N GLU A 18 -59.66 -75.78 31.88
CA GLU A 18 -58.26 -76.05 31.77
C GLU A 18 -57.52 -74.94 31.02
N TYR A 19 -56.51 -74.32 31.69
CA TYR A 19 -55.60 -73.35 31.07
C TYR A 19 -54.45 -74.12 30.39
N ARG A 20 -54.43 -74.13 29.04
CA ARG A 20 -53.28 -74.57 28.26
C ARG A 20 -52.25 -73.43 28.15
N PRO A 21 -50.97 -73.53 28.54
CA PRO A 21 -49.99 -72.48 28.45
C PRO A 21 -49.59 -72.26 26.99
N PRO A 22 -49.49 -71.00 26.54
CA PRO A 22 -48.97 -70.70 25.17
C PRO A 22 -47.48 -71.11 25.07
N ARG A 23 -47.20 -71.80 24.05
CA ARG A 23 -45.92 -72.37 23.69
C ARG A 23 -44.88 -71.26 23.58
N LYS A 24 -44.00 -71.10 24.63
CA LYS A 24 -42.94 -70.07 24.74
C LYS A 24 -41.83 -70.17 23.65
N TRP A 25 -41.93 -71.06 22.69
CA TRP A 25 -40.97 -71.29 21.65
C TRP A 25 -40.84 -70.08 20.66
N TRP A 26 -41.92 -69.34 20.40
CA TRP A 26 -41.86 -68.19 19.46
C TRP A 26 -41.06 -67.02 19.99
N ARG A 27 -40.97 -66.90 21.32
CA ARG A 27 -40.10 -65.88 21.95
C ARG A 27 -38.63 -66.18 21.79
N TRP A 28 -38.23 -67.44 21.67
CA TRP A 28 -36.85 -67.86 21.41
C TRP A 28 -36.45 -67.69 19.91
N VAL A 29 -37.40 -67.88 19.01
CA VAL A 29 -37.19 -67.68 17.59
C VAL A 29 -37.07 -66.19 17.25
N LEU A 30 -37.87 -65.30 17.88
CA LEU A 30 -37.73 -63.86 17.76
C LEU A 30 -36.42 -63.33 18.36
N GLY A 31 -35.93 -63.88 19.47
CA GLY A 31 -34.64 -63.55 20.07
C GLY A 31 -33.47 -63.96 19.20
N LEU A 32 -33.56 -65.14 18.54
CA LEU A 32 -32.47 -65.64 17.67
C LEU A 32 -32.39 -64.89 16.33
N SER A 33 -33.46 -64.26 15.84
CA SER A 33 -33.45 -63.48 14.60
C SER A 33 -32.88 -62.05 14.78
N ILE A 34 -32.79 -61.54 16.02
CA ILE A 34 -32.23 -60.23 16.32
C ILE A 34 -30.69 -60.24 16.17
N ILE A 35 -30.03 -61.35 16.47
CA ILE A 35 -28.57 -61.48 16.40
C ILE A 35 -28.07 -61.27 14.96
N PRO A 36 -28.57 -61.99 13.90
CA PRO A 36 -28.15 -61.74 12.55
C PRO A 36 -28.46 -60.35 12.03
N ILE A 37 -29.59 -59.74 12.47
CA ILE A 37 -29.91 -58.33 12.11
C ILE A 37 -28.89 -57.39 12.72
N LEU A 38 -28.53 -57.54 13.99
CA LEU A 38 -27.51 -56.74 14.66
C LEU A 38 -26.12 -56.94 14.01
N VAL A 39 -25.80 -58.14 13.60
CA VAL A 39 -24.53 -58.42 12.85
C VAL A 39 -24.54 -57.76 11.48
N ILE A 40 -25.68 -57.83 10.76
CA ILE A 40 -25.83 -57.13 9.47
C ILE A 40 -25.77 -55.63 9.64
N VAL A 41 -26.43 -55.05 10.63
CA VAL A 41 -26.39 -53.60 10.96
C VAL A 41 -24.95 -53.22 11.39
N TYR A 42 -24.27 -54.00 12.20
CA TYR A 42 -22.89 -53.80 12.60
C TYR A 42 -21.92 -53.84 11.38
N LEU A 43 -22.08 -54.84 10.48
CA LEU A 43 -21.31 -54.91 9.25
C LEU A 43 -21.59 -53.75 8.27
N LEU A 44 -22.86 -53.29 8.20
CA LEU A 44 -23.21 -52.11 7.41
C LEU A 44 -22.63 -50.84 8.01
N ILE A 45 -22.65 -50.69 9.34
CA ILE A 45 -22.01 -49.55 10.02
C ILE A 45 -20.49 -49.59 9.86
N MET A 46 -19.87 -50.76 10.04
CA MET A 46 -18.43 -50.94 9.81
C MET A 46 -18.02 -50.66 8.35
N ARG A 47 -18.88 -50.96 7.39
CA ARG A 47 -18.64 -50.64 5.97
C ARG A 47 -18.81 -49.15 5.65
N GLN A 48 -19.55 -48.38 6.44
CA GLN A 48 -19.66 -46.93 6.34
C GLN A 48 -18.59 -46.19 7.14
N VAL A 49 -18.06 -46.74 8.20
CA VAL A 49 -16.96 -46.20 9.02
C VAL A 49 -15.64 -46.77 8.57
N SER A 50 -15.29 -46.63 7.28
CA SER A 50 -13.90 -46.71 6.89
C SER A 50 -13.16 -45.52 7.47
N PRO A 51 -12.12 -45.70 8.29
CA PRO A 51 -11.32 -44.55 8.77
C PRO A 51 -10.70 -43.90 7.55
N GLY A 52 -11.28 -42.78 7.11
CA GLY A 52 -10.72 -41.97 6.01
C GLY A 52 -9.29 -41.57 6.36
N LEU A 53 -8.34 -41.91 5.49
CA LEU A 53 -6.94 -41.51 5.65
C LEU A 53 -6.91 -39.97 5.81
N SER A 54 -6.28 -39.49 6.89
CA SER A 54 -6.06 -38.06 7.05
C SER A 54 -4.99 -37.58 6.08
N VAL A 55 -5.34 -36.59 5.27
CA VAL A 55 -4.41 -36.02 4.26
C VAL A 55 -4.38 -34.50 4.39
N GLN A 56 -3.20 -33.94 4.20
CA GLN A 56 -3.05 -32.51 4.04
C GLN A 56 -3.40 -32.11 2.61
N VAL A 57 -4.07 -30.98 2.45
CA VAL A 57 -4.53 -30.51 1.14
C VAL A 57 -3.88 -29.18 0.82
N GLY A 58 -3.34 -29.08 -0.38
CA GLY A 58 -2.89 -27.86 -1.01
C GLY A 58 -3.76 -27.50 -2.22
N SER A 59 -3.45 -26.43 -2.90
CA SER A 59 -4.09 -26.02 -4.14
C SER A 59 -3.07 -25.87 -5.27
N ALA A 60 -3.49 -26.18 -6.49
CA ALA A 60 -2.74 -25.84 -7.68
C ALA A 60 -2.85 -24.33 -7.95
N THR A 61 -1.71 -23.64 -7.99
CA THR A 61 -1.64 -22.19 -8.17
C THR A 61 -1.21 -21.84 -9.59
N LEU A 62 -1.75 -20.74 -10.12
CA LEU A 62 -1.31 -20.16 -11.36
C LEU A 62 -0.10 -19.27 -11.10
N LEU A 63 1.06 -19.64 -11.59
CA LEU A 63 2.27 -18.82 -11.52
C LEU A 63 2.54 -18.17 -12.87
N SER A 64 2.90 -16.88 -12.84
CA SER A 64 3.46 -16.26 -14.05
C SER A 64 4.91 -16.71 -14.23
N GLY A 65 5.36 -16.72 -15.48
CA GLY A 65 6.73 -17.09 -15.80
C GLY A 65 7.80 -16.23 -15.10
N SER A 66 7.48 -14.99 -14.77
CA SER A 66 8.35 -14.06 -14.04
C SER A 66 8.43 -14.42 -12.55
N GLN A 67 7.31 -14.78 -11.90
CA GLN A 67 7.32 -15.24 -10.49
C GLN A 67 8.10 -16.55 -10.32
N ALA A 68 8.01 -17.41 -11.32
CA ALA A 68 8.77 -18.67 -11.35
C ALA A 68 10.29 -18.46 -11.49
N GLN A 69 10.72 -17.31 -12.02
CA GLN A 69 12.13 -16.93 -12.19
C GLN A 69 12.61 -15.93 -11.12
N ALA A 70 11.73 -15.47 -10.24
CA ALA A 70 12.11 -14.51 -9.20
C ALA A 70 13.17 -15.12 -8.28
N LEU A 71 14.32 -14.44 -8.16
CA LEU A 71 15.39 -14.80 -7.25
C LEU A 71 15.02 -14.49 -5.80
N LEU A 72 14.20 -13.47 -5.61
CA LEU A 72 13.82 -12.91 -4.31
C LEU A 72 12.54 -12.11 -4.46
N THR A 73 11.71 -12.12 -3.44
CA THR A 73 10.55 -11.22 -3.27
C THR A 73 10.74 -10.35 -2.05
N ALA A 74 10.35 -9.07 -2.16
CA ALA A 74 10.30 -8.14 -1.03
C ALA A 74 8.97 -7.39 -1.05
N SER A 75 8.53 -6.94 0.11
CA SER A 75 7.38 -6.05 0.26
C SER A 75 7.85 -4.60 0.40
N GLY A 76 7.01 -3.65 0.05
CA GLY A 76 7.31 -2.25 0.15
C GLY A 76 6.10 -1.38 -0.12
N TYR A 77 6.32 -0.08 -0.25
CA TYR A 77 5.28 0.91 -0.51
C TYR A 77 5.66 1.79 -1.68
N VAL A 78 4.65 2.24 -2.41
CA VAL A 78 4.81 3.24 -3.46
C VAL A 78 5.00 4.60 -2.79
N VAL A 79 6.07 5.30 -3.14
CA VAL A 79 6.35 6.66 -2.65
C VAL A 79 6.61 7.59 -3.82
N ALA A 80 6.34 8.87 -3.64
CA ALA A 80 6.73 9.86 -4.62
C ALA A 80 8.19 10.27 -4.35
N GLN A 81 9.08 10.15 -5.33
CA GLN A 81 10.47 10.60 -5.22
C GLN A 81 10.55 12.09 -4.89
N ARG A 82 9.61 12.90 -5.44
CA ARG A 82 9.45 14.31 -5.12
C ARG A 82 8.15 14.53 -4.36
N GLN A 83 8.28 14.71 -3.06
CA GLN A 83 7.20 15.04 -2.15
C GLN A 83 7.65 16.20 -1.27
N ALA A 84 6.77 17.15 -1.01
CA ALA A 84 7.05 18.26 -0.12
C ALA A 84 5.86 18.57 0.77
N ALA A 85 6.14 18.64 2.06
CA ALA A 85 5.25 19.27 3.04
C ALA A 85 5.48 20.78 2.98
N VAL A 86 4.58 21.51 2.33
CA VAL A 86 4.70 22.94 2.10
C VAL A 86 4.22 23.68 3.33
N SER A 87 5.13 24.44 3.94
CA SER A 87 4.88 25.27 5.10
C SER A 87 4.93 26.75 4.75
N SER A 88 4.44 27.59 5.66
CA SER A 88 4.62 29.03 5.57
C SER A 88 6.08 29.42 5.88
N LYS A 89 6.57 30.51 5.28
CA LYS A 89 7.84 31.16 5.64
C LYS A 89 7.68 32.23 6.71
N ALA A 90 6.44 32.71 6.91
CA ALA A 90 6.10 33.69 7.95
C ALA A 90 5.13 33.08 8.96
N THR A 91 5.09 33.62 10.16
CA THR A 91 4.06 33.30 11.17
C THR A 91 2.84 34.19 10.94
N GLY A 92 1.66 33.61 10.93
CA GLY A 92 0.41 34.33 10.76
C GLY A 92 -0.81 33.43 10.75
N ARG A 93 -1.99 34.04 10.76
CA ARG A 93 -3.26 33.33 10.63
C ARG A 93 -3.54 33.04 9.15
N LEU A 94 -3.99 31.83 8.85
CA LEU A 94 -4.35 31.43 7.51
C LEU A 94 -5.67 32.06 7.09
N GLU A 95 -5.63 32.92 6.08
CA GLU A 95 -6.81 33.66 5.57
C GLU A 95 -7.47 32.91 4.40
N TYR A 96 -6.66 32.27 3.57
CA TYR A 96 -7.13 31.64 2.34
C TYR A 96 -6.37 30.35 2.03
N ILE A 97 -7.12 29.31 1.60
CA ILE A 97 -6.59 28.08 1.00
C ILE A 97 -7.32 27.89 -0.33
N GLY A 98 -6.57 27.88 -1.44
CA GLY A 98 -7.10 27.79 -2.80
C GLY A 98 -7.13 26.39 -3.37
N VAL A 99 -6.77 25.36 -2.60
CA VAL A 99 -6.63 23.99 -3.08
C VAL A 99 -7.30 22.99 -2.13
N VAL A 100 -7.74 21.87 -2.69
CA VAL A 100 -8.25 20.72 -1.96
C VAL A 100 -7.45 19.46 -2.32
N GLU A 101 -7.61 18.42 -1.53
CA GLU A 101 -6.95 17.14 -1.77
C GLU A 101 -7.35 16.56 -3.13
N GLY A 102 -6.37 16.09 -3.89
CA GLY A 102 -6.54 15.60 -5.26
C GLY A 102 -6.32 16.65 -6.36
N ASP A 103 -6.25 17.95 -6.03
CA ASP A 103 -6.03 19.01 -7.01
C ASP A 103 -4.61 18.95 -7.62
N LYS A 104 -4.53 19.26 -8.91
CA LYS A 104 -3.27 19.41 -9.62
C LYS A 104 -2.79 20.86 -9.54
N VAL A 105 -1.58 21.04 -9.07
CA VAL A 105 -0.97 22.37 -8.88
C VAL A 105 0.29 22.54 -9.71
N ARG A 106 0.58 23.78 -10.10
CA ARG A 106 1.78 24.16 -10.85
C ARG A 106 2.83 24.77 -9.92
N ALA A 107 4.10 24.68 -10.34
CA ALA A 107 5.18 25.36 -9.66
C ALA A 107 4.90 26.88 -9.60
N GLY A 108 5.06 27.48 -8.40
CA GLY A 108 4.78 28.89 -8.13
C GLY A 108 3.32 29.25 -7.89
N GLU A 109 2.37 28.33 -8.07
CA GLU A 109 0.94 28.54 -7.80
C GLU A 109 0.70 28.80 -6.31
N ILE A 110 -0.19 29.75 -6.00
CA ILE A 110 -0.54 30.08 -4.62
C ILE A 110 -1.49 29.01 -4.08
N LEU A 111 -1.01 28.24 -3.11
CA LEU A 111 -1.78 27.22 -2.42
C LEU A 111 -2.61 27.80 -1.29
N ALA A 112 -2.00 28.75 -0.55
CA ALA A 112 -2.62 29.39 0.59
C ALA A 112 -2.01 30.77 0.83
N ARG A 113 -2.70 31.60 1.63
CA ARG A 113 -2.27 32.95 2.00
C ARG A 113 -2.52 33.22 3.47
N LEU A 114 -1.54 33.81 4.12
CA LEU A 114 -1.70 34.35 5.46
C LEU A 114 -2.41 35.68 5.42
N GLU A 115 -3.00 36.12 6.53
CA GLU A 115 -3.46 37.46 6.75
C GLU A 115 -2.28 38.43 6.59
N ASN A 116 -2.35 39.35 5.62
CA ASN A 116 -1.21 40.13 5.20
C ASN A 116 -1.55 41.62 4.92
N ALA A 117 -2.71 42.09 5.41
CA ALA A 117 -3.17 43.44 5.13
C ALA A 117 -2.20 44.53 5.65
N ASP A 118 -1.60 44.32 6.81
CA ASP A 118 -0.58 45.19 7.41
C ASP A 118 0.74 45.19 6.62
N ILE A 119 1.19 43.98 6.20
CA ILE A 119 2.40 43.82 5.38
C ILE A 119 2.22 44.43 3.99
N ALA A 120 1.02 44.30 3.41
CA ALA A 120 0.70 44.91 2.13
C ALA A 120 0.70 46.47 2.23
N ALA A 121 0.15 47.02 3.31
CA ALA A 121 0.20 48.47 3.56
C ALA A 121 1.63 48.98 3.75
N GLU A 122 2.48 48.23 4.42
CA GLU A 122 3.91 48.54 4.58
C GLU A 122 4.65 48.53 3.22
N LEU A 123 4.37 47.56 2.34
CA LEU A 123 4.92 47.55 0.99
C LEU A 123 4.50 48.78 0.18
N GLU A 124 3.23 49.16 0.25
CA GLU A 124 2.75 50.36 -0.46
C GLU A 124 3.37 51.65 0.11
N ARG A 125 3.59 51.75 1.43
CA ARG A 125 4.34 52.84 2.04
C ARG A 125 5.78 52.90 1.53
N ALA A 126 6.48 51.75 1.47
CA ALA A 126 7.85 51.69 0.94
C ALA A 126 7.92 52.13 -0.52
N LYS A 127 6.96 51.71 -1.36
CA LYS A 127 6.86 52.15 -2.77
C LYS A 127 6.62 53.67 -2.91
N ALA A 128 5.77 54.22 -2.05
CA ALA A 128 5.53 55.68 -2.01
C ALA A 128 6.79 56.47 -1.65
N ASN A 129 7.55 56.01 -0.66
CA ASN A 129 8.83 56.60 -0.27
C ASN A 129 9.87 56.51 -1.39
N LEU A 130 9.94 55.41 -2.12
CA LEU A 130 10.80 55.28 -3.31
C LEU A 130 10.38 56.26 -4.42
N SER A 131 9.10 56.47 -4.63
CA SER A 131 8.59 57.45 -5.59
C SER A 131 8.97 58.86 -5.22
N LEU A 132 8.87 59.24 -3.92
CA LEU A 132 9.34 60.53 -3.41
C LEU A 132 10.85 60.71 -3.64
N ALA A 133 11.66 59.72 -3.25
CA ALA A 133 13.13 59.77 -3.46
C ALA A 133 13.51 59.91 -4.93
N LYS A 134 12.78 59.27 -5.84
CA LYS A 134 13.00 59.43 -7.31
C LYS A 134 12.67 60.83 -7.78
N ALA A 135 11.62 61.48 -7.28
CA ALA A 135 11.29 62.85 -7.61
C ALA A 135 12.34 63.83 -7.10
N GLU A 136 12.81 63.65 -5.86
CA GLU A 136 13.93 64.45 -5.30
C GLU A 136 15.24 64.26 -6.10
N SER A 137 15.56 63.02 -6.53
CA SER A 137 16.72 62.77 -7.36
C SER A 137 16.59 63.39 -8.73
N THR A 138 15.41 63.44 -9.31
CA THR A 138 15.15 64.14 -10.59
C THR A 138 15.37 65.62 -10.44
N GLU A 139 14.84 66.22 -9.38
CA GLU A 139 15.07 67.67 -9.08
C GLU A 139 16.58 67.98 -8.90
N ALA A 140 17.27 67.17 -8.09
CA ALA A 140 18.71 67.34 -7.85
C ALA A 140 19.54 67.16 -9.13
N SER A 141 19.17 66.22 -9.99
CA SER A 141 19.79 65.99 -11.30
C SER A 141 19.65 67.20 -12.22
N LEU A 142 18.46 67.74 -12.37
CA LEU A 142 18.19 68.95 -13.18
C LEU A 142 18.90 70.18 -12.61
N PHE A 143 19.01 70.27 -11.28
CA PHE A 143 19.78 71.33 -10.64
C PHE A 143 21.26 71.17 -10.93
N PHE A 144 21.85 69.99 -10.74
CA PHE A 144 23.24 69.70 -11.01
C PHE A 144 23.61 69.96 -12.48
N GLU A 145 22.79 69.49 -13.44
CA GLU A 145 23.03 69.74 -14.87
C GLU A 145 23.04 71.25 -15.21
N ARG A 146 22.18 72.06 -14.56
CA ARG A 146 22.22 73.50 -14.70
C ARG A 146 23.50 74.10 -14.14
N GLN A 147 23.90 73.73 -12.92
CA GLN A 147 25.12 74.23 -12.28
C GLN A 147 26.37 73.80 -13.08
N LYS A 148 26.36 72.61 -13.61
CA LYS A 148 27.47 72.11 -14.48
C LYS A 148 27.68 73.02 -15.71
N LYS A 149 26.61 73.36 -16.43
CA LYS A 149 26.66 74.30 -17.58
C LYS A 149 27.15 75.71 -17.18
N LEU A 150 26.71 76.23 -15.99
CA LEU A 150 27.18 77.51 -15.50
C LEU A 150 28.66 77.50 -15.07
N TYR A 151 29.13 76.38 -14.53
CA TYR A 151 30.53 76.19 -14.16
C TYR A 151 31.43 76.08 -15.42
N GLU A 152 31.03 75.37 -16.44
CA GLU A 152 31.73 75.26 -17.72
C GLU A 152 31.90 76.61 -18.43
N THR A 153 30.99 77.58 -18.17
CA THR A 153 31.07 78.96 -18.67
C THR A 153 31.68 79.93 -17.64
N ALA A 154 32.27 79.42 -16.54
CA ALA A 154 32.92 80.19 -15.48
C ALA A 154 31.99 81.20 -14.77
N LEU A 155 30.65 80.96 -14.75
CA LEU A 155 29.67 81.87 -14.14
C LEU A 155 29.40 81.53 -12.65
N ILE A 156 29.86 80.39 -12.13
CA ILE A 156 29.77 79.99 -10.73
C ILE A 156 31.11 79.52 -10.17
N SER A 157 31.23 79.51 -8.85
CA SER A 157 32.42 79.04 -8.15
C SER A 157 32.53 77.49 -8.18
N LYS A 158 33.74 76.99 -8.02
CA LYS A 158 33.99 75.54 -7.87
C LYS A 158 33.22 74.94 -6.67
N LEU A 159 33.15 75.67 -5.57
CA LEU A 159 32.44 75.26 -4.37
C LEU A 159 30.92 75.05 -4.64
N GLU A 160 30.27 76.00 -5.40
CA GLU A 160 28.86 75.83 -5.75
C GLU A 160 28.60 74.63 -6.66
N PHE A 161 29.51 74.32 -7.58
CA PHE A 161 29.44 73.13 -8.39
C PHE A 161 29.59 71.84 -7.55
N GLU A 162 30.59 71.79 -6.65
CA GLU A 162 30.83 70.65 -5.77
C GLU A 162 29.65 70.39 -4.81
N ILE A 163 29.01 71.44 -4.33
CA ILE A 163 27.76 71.33 -3.52
C ILE A 163 26.63 70.71 -4.34
N ALA A 164 26.44 71.14 -5.57
CA ALA A 164 25.38 70.60 -6.45
C ALA A 164 25.65 69.12 -6.80
N GLU A 165 26.91 68.78 -7.06
CA GLU A 165 27.32 67.38 -7.30
C GLU A 165 27.05 66.50 -6.06
N ALA A 166 27.50 66.94 -4.90
CA ALA A 166 27.26 66.19 -3.64
C ALA A 166 25.80 66.01 -3.34
N ARG A 167 24.94 67.06 -3.58
CA ARG A 167 23.48 66.96 -3.46
C ARG A 167 22.89 65.93 -4.39
N PHE A 168 23.31 65.89 -5.66
CA PHE A 168 22.89 64.90 -6.64
C PHE A 168 23.30 63.50 -6.21
N GLN A 169 24.59 63.32 -5.87
CA GLN A 169 25.07 61.99 -5.40
C GLN A 169 24.32 61.49 -4.16
N LYS A 170 24.05 62.37 -3.19
CA LYS A 170 23.25 62.07 -2.02
C LYS A 170 21.81 61.64 -2.38
N SER A 171 21.19 62.30 -3.36
CA SER A 171 19.83 61.92 -3.81
C SER A 171 19.79 60.57 -4.51
N VAL A 172 20.82 60.24 -5.35
CA VAL A 172 20.98 58.93 -5.98
C VAL A 172 21.13 57.85 -4.90
N ALA A 173 21.99 58.07 -3.90
CA ALA A 173 22.12 57.13 -2.79
C ALA A 173 20.78 56.94 -1.99
N GLY A 174 20.01 58.01 -1.88
CA GLY A 174 18.66 57.96 -1.30
C GLY A 174 17.69 57.07 -2.07
N VAL A 175 17.71 57.13 -3.41
CA VAL A 175 16.90 56.25 -4.25
C VAL A 175 17.31 54.77 -4.06
N GLU A 176 18.60 54.46 -4.02
CA GLU A 176 19.06 53.10 -3.80
C GLU A 176 18.66 52.54 -2.41
N SER A 177 18.74 53.40 -1.36
CA SER A 177 18.30 53.03 0.00
C SER A 177 16.80 52.71 0.03
N ASN A 178 15.97 53.57 -0.61
CA ASN A 178 14.50 53.30 -0.65
C ASN A 178 14.15 52.10 -1.55
N ARG A 179 14.93 51.86 -2.64
CA ARG A 179 14.79 50.65 -3.46
C ARG A 179 15.05 49.40 -2.63
N ALA A 180 16.09 49.41 -1.79
CA ALA A 180 16.38 48.28 -0.89
C ALA A 180 15.24 48.09 0.13
N SER A 181 14.65 49.15 0.64
CA SER A 181 13.47 49.07 1.54
C SER A 181 12.26 48.45 0.86
N VAL A 182 11.96 48.85 -0.37
CA VAL A 182 10.89 48.21 -1.18
C VAL A 182 11.15 46.71 -1.33
N LYS A 183 12.39 46.33 -1.69
CA LYS A 183 12.76 44.94 -1.86
C LYS A 183 12.57 44.13 -0.56
N ALA A 184 12.91 44.71 0.59
CA ALA A 184 12.70 44.07 1.88
C ALA A 184 11.20 43.84 2.17
N SER A 185 10.36 44.85 1.91
CA SER A 185 8.90 44.75 2.09
C SER A 185 8.26 43.79 1.08
N GLU A 186 8.76 43.71 -0.18
CA GLU A 186 8.33 42.72 -1.16
C GLU A 186 8.62 41.30 -0.68
N VAL A 187 9.79 41.02 -0.12
CA VAL A 187 10.15 39.70 0.42
C VAL A 187 9.26 39.36 1.62
N ALA A 188 8.99 40.33 2.50
CA ALA A 188 8.08 40.15 3.64
C ALA A 188 6.66 39.78 3.16
N PHE A 189 6.16 40.47 2.14
CA PHE A 189 4.85 40.17 1.53
C PHE A 189 4.85 38.80 0.84
N GLU A 190 5.87 38.45 0.05
CA GLU A 190 5.96 37.17 -0.61
C GLU A 190 6.03 35.98 0.39
N ASN A 191 6.61 36.20 1.57
CA ASN A 191 6.67 35.19 2.62
C ASN A 191 5.29 34.89 3.23
N THR A 192 4.27 35.73 3.02
CA THR A 192 2.88 35.48 3.42
C THR A 192 2.14 34.59 2.44
N LEU A 193 2.70 34.38 1.22
CA LEU A 193 2.12 33.56 0.18
C LEU A 193 2.76 32.19 0.20
N ILE A 194 1.96 31.15 0.37
CA ILE A 194 2.39 29.77 0.38
C ILE A 194 2.24 29.23 -1.03
N ARG A 195 3.37 28.92 -1.68
CA ARG A 195 3.40 28.49 -3.09
C ARG A 195 3.90 27.07 -3.26
N SER A 196 3.43 26.42 -4.32
CA SER A 196 3.95 25.10 -4.72
C SER A 196 5.38 25.21 -5.23
N PRO A 197 6.34 24.40 -4.72
CA PRO A 197 7.72 24.38 -5.20
C PRO A 197 7.89 23.66 -6.56
N PHE A 198 6.96 22.81 -6.98
CA PHE A 198 6.97 22.07 -8.24
C PHE A 198 5.56 21.72 -8.72
N ASN A 199 5.45 21.22 -9.95
CA ASN A 199 4.17 20.68 -10.47
C ASN A 199 3.85 19.36 -9.81
N GLY A 200 2.66 19.24 -9.20
CA GLY A 200 2.29 18.03 -8.48
C GLY A 200 0.80 17.94 -8.21
N THR A 201 0.44 17.00 -7.36
CA THR A 201 -0.92 16.81 -6.86
C THR A 201 -0.93 16.98 -5.35
N VAL A 202 -1.95 17.63 -4.83
CA VAL A 202 -2.17 17.78 -3.38
C VAL A 202 -2.56 16.42 -2.81
N LEU A 203 -1.78 15.91 -1.86
CA LEU A 203 -2.06 14.66 -1.16
C LEU A 203 -2.93 14.89 0.08
N THR A 204 -2.51 15.84 0.91
CA THR A 204 -3.20 16.15 2.17
C THR A 204 -3.23 17.64 2.44
N LYS A 205 -4.33 18.10 2.99
CA LYS A 205 -4.50 19.44 3.54
C LYS A 205 -4.41 19.34 5.07
N SER A 206 -3.33 19.84 5.65
CA SER A 206 -3.03 19.69 7.08
C SER A 206 -3.50 20.86 7.92
N ALA A 207 -3.85 22.01 7.33
CA ALA A 207 -4.28 23.20 8.03
C ALA A 207 -5.61 23.73 7.49
N GLU A 208 -6.38 24.41 8.35
CA GLU A 208 -7.67 25.01 8.03
C GLU A 208 -7.61 26.56 8.06
N ILE A 209 -8.56 27.19 7.36
CA ILE A 209 -8.70 28.65 7.39
C ILE A 209 -8.97 29.12 8.83
N GLY A 210 -8.26 30.15 9.27
CA GLY A 210 -8.31 30.68 10.62
C GLY A 210 -7.28 30.08 11.58
N GLU A 211 -6.60 29.00 11.23
CA GLU A 211 -5.52 28.44 12.04
C GLU A 211 -4.24 29.29 11.99
N MET A 212 -3.46 29.22 13.07
CA MET A 212 -2.15 29.85 13.17
C MET A 212 -1.08 28.94 12.61
N VAL A 213 -0.33 29.38 11.61
CA VAL A 213 0.79 28.65 11.01
C VAL A 213 2.11 29.36 11.25
N ALA A 214 3.17 28.58 11.42
CA ALA A 214 4.53 29.08 11.62
C ALA A 214 5.56 28.14 11.00
N PRO A 215 6.76 28.65 10.58
CA PRO A 215 7.78 27.89 9.84
C PRO A 215 8.31 26.66 10.58
N PHE A 216 8.34 26.68 11.91
CA PHE A 216 8.96 25.63 12.76
C PHE A 216 8.04 25.19 13.89
N ALA A 217 6.74 25.21 13.67
CA ALA A 217 5.82 24.91 14.74
C ALA A 217 5.83 23.44 15.14
N ALA A 218 6.38 23.17 16.30
CA ALA A 218 6.27 21.91 17.03
C ALA A 218 5.42 22.09 18.31
N THR A 219 4.57 23.14 18.38
CA THR A 219 3.70 23.37 19.53
C THR A 219 2.27 22.94 19.21
N SER A 220 1.52 22.57 20.23
CA SER A 220 0.13 22.10 20.11
C SER A 220 -0.85 23.13 19.49
N SER A 221 -0.41 24.38 19.34
CA SER A 221 -1.22 25.50 18.84
C SER A 221 -0.89 25.95 17.41
N SER A 222 0.15 25.43 16.77
CA SER A 222 0.50 25.82 15.40
C SER A 222 0.97 24.63 14.55
N ARG A 223 0.57 24.60 13.28
CA ARG A 223 0.94 23.55 12.34
C ARG A 223 2.14 23.98 11.49
N GLY A 224 3.09 23.07 11.29
CA GLY A 224 4.26 23.33 10.45
C GLY A 224 3.92 23.30 8.96
N ALA A 225 3.29 22.22 8.49
CA ALA A 225 2.89 22.05 7.09
C ALA A 225 1.43 22.46 6.89
N VAL A 226 1.14 23.17 5.80
CA VAL A 226 -0.21 23.54 5.39
C VAL A 226 -0.78 22.53 4.40
N VAL A 227 0.03 22.13 3.43
CA VAL A 227 -0.35 21.21 2.36
C VAL A 227 0.81 20.28 2.04
N THR A 228 0.53 19.01 1.80
CA THR A 228 1.53 18.07 1.26
C THR A 228 1.24 17.84 -0.21
N ILE A 229 2.25 18.03 -1.05
CA ILE A 229 2.17 17.80 -2.51
C ILE A 229 3.18 16.76 -2.95
N ALA A 230 2.81 15.99 -3.98
CA ALA A 230 3.68 14.99 -4.59
C ALA A 230 3.65 15.07 -6.11
N ASP A 231 4.77 14.75 -6.73
CA ASP A 231 4.86 14.60 -8.18
C ASP A 231 4.50 13.17 -8.58
N MET A 232 3.27 13.01 -9.09
CA MET A 232 2.72 11.72 -9.51
C MET A 232 3.47 11.06 -10.68
N ASN A 233 4.36 11.77 -11.37
CA ASN A 233 5.20 11.22 -12.41
C ASN A 233 6.54 10.66 -11.87
N SER A 234 6.84 10.89 -10.60
CA SER A 234 8.08 10.50 -9.94
C SER A 234 7.88 9.37 -8.91
N LEU A 235 6.86 8.52 -9.10
CA LEU A 235 6.60 7.41 -8.18
C LEU A 235 7.68 6.33 -8.31
N GLU A 236 8.12 5.82 -7.17
CA GLU A 236 9.00 4.67 -7.02
C GLU A 236 8.49 3.77 -5.90
N VAL A 237 8.96 2.54 -5.82
CA VAL A 237 8.66 1.65 -4.71
C VAL A 237 9.86 1.58 -3.78
N GLU A 238 9.64 1.83 -2.51
CA GLU A 238 10.59 1.57 -1.45
C GLU A 238 10.36 0.16 -0.91
N ALA A 239 11.29 -0.75 -1.21
CA ALA A 239 11.22 -2.15 -0.86
C ALA A 239 12.16 -2.48 0.31
N ASP A 240 11.63 -3.15 1.31
CA ASP A 240 12.39 -3.65 2.46
C ASP A 240 12.97 -5.05 2.13
N VAL A 241 14.24 -5.12 1.81
CA VAL A 241 14.95 -6.37 1.50
C VAL A 241 15.71 -6.83 2.74
N ALA A 242 15.50 -8.10 3.14
CA ALA A 242 16.24 -8.67 4.26
C ALA A 242 17.76 -8.61 4.01
N GLU A 243 18.53 -8.22 5.03
CA GLU A 243 19.99 -8.07 4.95
C GLU A 243 20.69 -9.34 4.42
N ALA A 244 20.22 -10.52 4.83
CA ALA A 244 20.74 -11.81 4.37
C ALA A 244 20.61 -12.03 2.84
N ASN A 245 19.75 -11.28 2.16
CA ASN A 245 19.47 -11.44 0.73
C ASN A 245 19.98 -10.28 -0.13
N ILE A 246 20.52 -9.23 0.49
CA ILE A 246 20.90 -7.99 -0.24
C ILE A 246 22.00 -8.23 -1.29
N GLU A 247 22.88 -9.20 -1.08
CA GLU A 247 23.94 -9.57 -2.03
C GLU A 247 23.38 -9.96 -3.40
N ARG A 248 22.15 -10.50 -3.43
CA ARG A 248 21.47 -10.96 -4.65
C ARG A 248 20.81 -9.82 -5.42
N VAL A 249 20.71 -8.63 -4.84
CA VAL A 249 20.10 -7.44 -5.45
C VAL A 249 21.19 -6.53 -5.99
N LYS A 250 21.06 -6.11 -7.25
CA LYS A 250 22.02 -5.21 -7.92
C LYS A 250 21.31 -4.00 -8.49
N ALA A 251 21.97 -2.86 -8.48
CA ALA A 251 21.47 -1.67 -9.17
C ALA A 251 21.28 -1.96 -10.68
N GLY A 252 20.18 -1.46 -11.24
CA GLY A 252 19.78 -1.73 -12.62
C GLY A 252 19.13 -3.09 -12.86
N GLN A 253 19.03 -3.97 -11.85
CA GLN A 253 18.38 -5.28 -11.96
C GLN A 253 16.91 -5.14 -12.33
N PRO A 254 16.41 -5.90 -13.32
CA PRO A 254 15.00 -5.93 -13.67
C PRO A 254 14.18 -6.55 -12.54
N CYS A 255 12.99 -6.01 -12.32
CA CYS A 255 12.05 -6.53 -11.34
C CYS A 255 10.61 -6.34 -11.84
N GLU A 256 9.71 -7.07 -11.22
CA GLU A 256 8.27 -6.97 -11.44
C GLU A 256 7.62 -6.46 -10.16
N ILE A 257 6.79 -5.43 -10.30
CA ILE A 257 6.06 -4.81 -9.20
C ILE A 257 4.61 -5.22 -9.33
N THR A 258 4.04 -5.74 -8.27
CA THR A 258 2.61 -6.05 -8.15
C THR A 258 2.05 -5.23 -7.00
N LEU A 259 0.98 -4.49 -7.23
CA LEU A 259 0.31 -3.73 -6.18
C LEU A 259 -0.77 -4.61 -5.53
N ASP A 260 -0.90 -4.56 -4.22
CA ASP A 260 -1.92 -5.34 -3.51
C ASP A 260 -3.34 -4.96 -3.92
N ALA A 261 -3.54 -3.68 -4.29
CA ALA A 261 -4.82 -3.20 -4.83
C ALA A 261 -5.15 -3.75 -6.22
N TYR A 262 -4.14 -4.17 -7.00
CA TYR A 262 -4.29 -4.66 -8.38
C TYR A 262 -3.43 -5.92 -8.60
N PRO A 263 -3.81 -7.06 -7.99
CA PRO A 263 -2.97 -8.27 -8.00
C PRO A 263 -2.78 -8.88 -9.39
N ASP A 264 -3.71 -8.63 -10.30
CA ASP A 264 -3.65 -9.13 -11.69
C ASP A 264 -2.81 -8.24 -12.62
N THR A 265 -2.46 -7.02 -12.18
CA THR A 265 -1.69 -6.07 -12.99
C THR A 265 -0.22 -6.10 -12.55
N ARG A 266 0.68 -6.27 -13.50
CA ARG A 266 2.11 -6.32 -13.28
C ARG A 266 2.78 -5.13 -13.92
N TYR A 267 3.57 -4.44 -13.14
CA TYR A 267 4.32 -3.28 -13.59
C TYR A 267 5.79 -3.64 -13.73
N PRO A 268 6.40 -3.46 -14.91
CA PRO A 268 7.81 -3.64 -15.08
C PRO A 268 8.56 -2.54 -14.33
N GLY A 269 9.58 -2.94 -13.58
CA GLY A 269 10.43 -2.04 -12.82
C GLY A 269 11.90 -2.38 -12.95
N LYS A 270 12.73 -1.51 -12.45
CA LYS A 270 14.17 -1.71 -12.28
C LYS A 270 14.65 -1.17 -10.94
N VAL A 271 15.62 -1.82 -10.35
CA VAL A 271 16.30 -1.33 -9.15
C VAL A 271 17.00 -0.01 -9.49
N SER A 272 16.56 1.08 -8.88
CA SER A 272 17.15 2.42 -9.05
C SER A 272 18.38 2.58 -8.18
N LYS A 273 18.21 2.34 -6.87
CA LYS A 273 19.27 2.48 -5.87
C LYS A 273 19.09 1.47 -4.74
N ILE A 274 20.20 1.12 -4.11
CA ILE A 274 20.24 0.44 -2.82
C ILE A 274 20.71 1.49 -1.82
N VAL A 275 19.93 1.75 -0.77
CA VAL A 275 20.30 2.73 0.26
C VAL A 275 21.34 2.07 1.17
N PRO A 276 22.55 2.65 1.33
CA PRO A 276 23.64 2.01 2.09
C PRO A 276 23.45 2.15 3.60
N THR A 277 22.25 1.89 4.09
CA THR A 277 21.87 1.95 5.50
C THR A 277 20.92 0.80 5.79
N ALA A 278 21.22 0.00 6.80
CA ALA A 278 20.34 -1.05 7.28
C ALA A 278 19.46 -0.55 8.44
N ASP A 279 18.19 -0.90 8.42
CA ASP A 279 17.30 -0.75 9.56
C ASP A 279 17.58 -1.89 10.57
N ARG A 280 18.16 -1.53 11.71
CA ARG A 280 18.51 -2.51 12.75
C ARG A 280 17.29 -3.17 13.39
N THR A 281 16.15 -2.50 13.41
CA THR A 281 14.93 -3.00 14.04
C THR A 281 14.31 -4.13 13.23
N ARG A 282 14.38 -4.02 11.90
CA ARG A 282 13.81 -4.99 10.97
C ARG A 282 14.83 -5.90 10.30
N ALA A 283 16.14 -5.63 10.48
CA ALA A 283 17.23 -6.26 9.74
C ALA A 283 17.02 -6.22 8.22
N THR A 284 16.60 -5.07 7.70
CA THR A 284 16.32 -4.84 6.27
C THR A 284 17.17 -3.71 5.72
N VAL A 285 17.41 -3.76 4.41
CA VAL A 285 18.04 -2.71 3.62
C VAL A 285 17.01 -2.16 2.66
N LEU A 286 16.88 -0.84 2.60
CA LEU A 286 15.94 -0.16 1.72
C LEU A 286 16.44 -0.18 0.28
N VAL A 287 15.64 -0.73 -0.63
CA VAL A 287 15.91 -0.77 -2.06
C VAL A 287 14.84 0.04 -2.79
N LYS A 288 15.29 1.04 -3.54
CA LYS A 288 14.42 1.88 -4.37
C LYS A 288 14.27 1.28 -5.75
N VAL A 289 13.04 1.09 -6.16
CA VAL A 289 12.66 0.46 -7.43
C VAL A 289 11.83 1.43 -8.25
N ALA A 290 12.35 1.83 -9.40
CA ALA A 290 11.65 2.72 -10.32
C ALA A 290 10.74 1.93 -11.26
N PHE A 291 9.54 2.45 -11.50
CA PHE A 291 8.67 1.95 -12.56
C PHE A 291 9.25 2.27 -13.93
N ILE A 292 9.22 1.33 -14.87
CA ILE A 292 9.55 1.57 -16.27
C ILE A 292 8.33 2.15 -17.00
N LYS A 293 7.15 1.65 -16.66
CA LYS A 293 5.87 2.12 -17.17
C LYS A 293 4.89 2.18 -16.00
N ILE A 294 4.29 3.34 -15.83
CA ILE A 294 3.29 3.61 -14.78
C ILE A 294 1.96 4.00 -15.42
N ASP A 295 0.86 3.72 -14.75
CA ASP A 295 -0.47 4.21 -15.11
C ASP A 295 -1.06 5.10 -14.00
N GLN A 296 -2.20 5.74 -14.28
CA GLN A 296 -2.85 6.67 -13.34
C GLN A 296 -3.48 5.99 -12.10
N ARG A 297 -3.54 4.66 -12.07
CA ARG A 297 -4.10 3.89 -10.96
C ARG A 297 -3.10 3.74 -9.79
N VAL A 298 -1.83 3.96 -10.07
CA VAL A 298 -0.77 3.85 -9.06
C VAL A 298 -0.76 5.12 -8.21
N LEU A 299 -1.01 4.96 -6.91
CA LEU A 299 -1.06 6.07 -5.96
C LEU A 299 0.04 5.90 -4.90
N PRO A 300 0.55 7.02 -4.35
CA PRO A 300 1.43 6.98 -3.17
C PRO A 300 0.80 6.19 -2.02
N GLU A 301 1.62 5.63 -1.15
CA GLU A 301 1.27 4.83 0.04
C GLU A 301 0.59 3.47 -0.27
N MET A 302 0.44 3.09 -1.55
CA MET A 302 -0.02 1.74 -1.90
C MET A 302 1.03 0.70 -1.55
N SER A 303 0.58 -0.41 -0.95
CA SER A 303 1.43 -1.59 -0.71
C SER A 303 1.79 -2.27 -2.02
N ALA A 304 3.04 -2.65 -2.15
CA ALA A 304 3.59 -3.29 -3.33
C ALA A 304 4.45 -4.50 -2.97
N LYS A 305 4.39 -5.51 -3.82
CA LYS A 305 5.26 -6.68 -3.78
C LYS A 305 6.20 -6.64 -4.98
N ILE A 306 7.48 -6.75 -4.71
CA ILE A 306 8.53 -6.67 -5.71
C ILE A 306 9.16 -8.05 -5.89
N SER A 307 9.19 -8.54 -7.12
CA SER A 307 9.86 -9.78 -7.52
C SER A 307 11.12 -9.42 -8.31
N PHE A 308 12.29 -9.68 -7.74
CA PHE A 308 13.58 -9.41 -8.38
C PHE A 308 13.92 -10.52 -9.36
N LEU A 309 14.16 -10.17 -10.62
CA LEU A 309 14.46 -11.11 -11.70
C LEU A 309 15.98 -11.26 -11.91
N PRO A 310 16.47 -12.37 -12.48
CA PRO A 310 17.88 -12.49 -12.87
C PRO A 310 18.29 -11.37 -13.82
N VAL A 311 19.51 -10.88 -13.71
CA VAL A 311 20.05 -9.79 -14.58
C VAL A 311 20.02 -10.17 -16.07
N THR A 312 20.06 -11.47 -16.39
CA THR A 312 19.94 -12.01 -17.76
C THR A 312 18.50 -12.08 -18.27
N ALA A 313 17.50 -11.87 -17.42
CA ALA A 313 16.11 -11.89 -17.86
C ALA A 313 15.82 -10.61 -18.67
N LYS A 314 15.65 -10.74 -19.98
CA LYS A 314 15.01 -9.70 -20.77
C LYS A 314 13.59 -9.55 -20.25
N VAL A 315 13.22 -8.37 -19.78
CA VAL A 315 11.84 -8.02 -19.41
C VAL A 315 11.04 -8.00 -20.72
N SER A 316 10.67 -9.18 -21.18
CA SER A 316 9.72 -9.32 -22.29
C SER A 316 8.33 -9.10 -21.70
N LEU A 317 7.73 -7.95 -21.98
CA LEU A 317 6.35 -7.58 -21.66
C LEU A 317 5.32 -8.48 -22.38
N GLU A 318 5.77 -9.37 -23.28
CA GLU A 318 4.94 -10.26 -24.06
C GLU A 318 4.90 -11.66 -23.43
N ASN A 319 3.74 -11.99 -22.89
CA ASN A 319 3.18 -13.35 -22.73
C ASN A 319 4.17 -14.46 -22.37
N GLN A 320 4.73 -14.46 -21.19
CA GLN A 320 5.10 -15.75 -20.62
C GLN A 320 3.81 -16.40 -20.10
N ALA A 321 3.32 -17.42 -20.83
CA ALA A 321 2.10 -18.14 -20.51
C ALA A 321 2.09 -18.51 -19.03
N ALA A 322 0.98 -18.18 -18.36
CA ALA A 322 0.77 -18.57 -16.99
C ALA A 322 0.88 -20.10 -16.89
N MET A 323 1.69 -20.59 -15.96
CA MET A 323 1.92 -22.02 -15.75
C MET A 323 1.24 -22.49 -14.47
N VAL A 324 0.73 -23.71 -14.47
CA VAL A 324 0.18 -24.34 -13.28
C VAL A 324 1.32 -24.93 -12.47
N ALA A 325 1.42 -24.59 -11.20
CA ALA A 325 2.40 -25.15 -10.29
C ALA A 325 1.74 -25.80 -9.07
N VAL A 326 2.35 -26.87 -8.62
CA VAL A 326 1.94 -27.62 -7.43
C VAL A 326 3.12 -27.80 -6.48
N PRO A 327 2.92 -27.88 -5.16
CA PRO A 327 3.99 -28.19 -4.22
C PRO A 327 4.72 -29.49 -4.59
N ASN A 328 6.05 -29.50 -4.45
CA ASN A 328 6.88 -30.68 -4.75
C ASN A 328 6.40 -31.94 -3.98
N SER A 329 5.90 -31.74 -2.76
CA SER A 329 5.34 -32.80 -1.91
C SER A 329 4.07 -33.46 -2.47
N ALA A 330 3.37 -32.80 -3.41
CA ALA A 330 2.15 -33.35 -4.03
C ALA A 330 2.45 -34.28 -5.21
N VAL A 331 3.65 -34.22 -5.79
CA VAL A 331 4.05 -35.01 -6.94
C VAL A 331 4.68 -36.32 -6.46
N THR A 332 4.06 -37.44 -6.80
CA THR A 332 4.59 -38.78 -6.48
C THR A 332 4.91 -39.55 -7.74
N ASN A 333 5.94 -40.40 -7.63
CA ASN A 333 6.27 -41.33 -8.71
C ASN A 333 5.78 -42.75 -8.34
N ARG A 334 4.86 -43.30 -9.13
CA ARG A 334 4.37 -44.66 -8.98
C ARG A 334 4.50 -45.42 -10.28
N ASN A 335 5.15 -46.54 -10.24
CA ASN A 335 5.42 -47.39 -11.42
C ASN A 335 6.10 -46.65 -12.58
N GLY A 336 6.98 -45.68 -12.27
CA GLY A 336 7.67 -44.88 -13.29
C GLY A 336 6.86 -43.71 -13.84
N VAL A 337 5.58 -43.52 -13.44
CA VAL A 337 4.72 -42.42 -13.87
C VAL A 337 4.58 -41.42 -12.74
N LYS A 338 4.82 -40.13 -13.06
CA LYS A 338 4.55 -39.02 -12.13
C LYS A 338 3.06 -38.76 -12.09
N MET A 339 2.50 -38.68 -10.89
CA MET A 339 1.08 -38.42 -10.68
C MET A 339 0.80 -37.50 -9.50
N VAL A 340 -0.34 -36.88 -9.54
CA VAL A 340 -0.89 -36.01 -8.48
C VAL A 340 -2.25 -36.56 -8.09
N PHE A 341 -2.59 -36.46 -6.82
CA PHE A 341 -3.88 -36.88 -6.28
C PHE A 341 -4.78 -35.66 -6.11
N LEU A 342 -5.82 -35.55 -6.95
CA LEU A 342 -6.84 -34.51 -6.88
C LEU A 342 -7.90 -34.88 -5.85
N LEU A 343 -8.39 -33.92 -5.09
CA LEU A 343 -9.48 -34.09 -4.12
C LEU A 343 -10.79 -33.65 -4.78
N GLU A 344 -11.66 -34.60 -5.12
CA GLU A 344 -13.02 -34.36 -5.61
C GLU A 344 -14.01 -34.63 -4.45
N GLY A 345 -14.45 -33.59 -3.76
CA GLY A 345 -15.26 -33.72 -2.54
C GLY A 345 -14.49 -34.41 -1.42
N ASN A 346 -14.89 -35.63 -1.05
CA ASN A 346 -14.23 -36.47 -0.04
C ASN A 346 -13.46 -37.66 -0.62
N THR A 347 -13.34 -37.75 -1.95
CA THR A 347 -12.67 -38.85 -2.64
C THR A 347 -11.45 -38.32 -3.40
N VAL A 348 -10.45 -39.16 -3.49
CA VAL A 348 -9.19 -38.84 -4.16
C VAL A 348 -9.16 -39.49 -5.53
N LYS A 349 -8.76 -38.72 -6.55
CA LYS A 349 -8.55 -39.20 -7.92
C LYS A 349 -7.09 -39.07 -8.32
N SER A 350 -6.45 -40.15 -8.70
CA SER A 350 -5.07 -40.11 -9.22
C SER A 350 -5.09 -39.62 -10.67
N VAL A 351 -4.27 -38.64 -10.99
CA VAL A 351 -4.14 -38.07 -12.32
C VAL A 351 -2.65 -38.13 -12.73
N PRO A 352 -2.31 -38.77 -13.85
CA PRO A 352 -0.96 -38.70 -14.39
C PRO A 352 -0.66 -37.29 -14.85
N VAL A 353 0.56 -36.82 -14.56
CA VAL A 353 0.93 -35.43 -14.86
C VAL A 353 2.25 -35.38 -15.61
N THR A 354 2.32 -34.46 -16.57
CA THR A 354 3.56 -34.09 -17.24
C THR A 354 4.19 -32.93 -16.48
N THR A 355 5.31 -33.20 -15.77
CA THR A 355 6.02 -32.19 -15.03
C THR A 355 6.96 -31.37 -15.93
N GLY A 356 7.10 -30.09 -15.67
CA GLY A 356 8.09 -29.19 -16.28
C GLY A 356 9.26 -28.90 -15.33
N ARG A 357 9.59 -27.63 -15.16
CA ARG A 357 10.68 -27.15 -14.33
C ARG A 357 10.35 -27.24 -12.84
N VAL A 358 11.36 -27.47 -12.02
CA VAL A 358 11.24 -27.38 -10.56
C VAL A 358 11.63 -25.95 -10.15
N LEU A 359 10.79 -25.30 -9.37
CA LEU A 359 10.84 -23.88 -9.02
C LEU A 359 10.80 -23.74 -7.48
N GLY A 360 11.95 -23.93 -6.84
CA GLY A 360 12.02 -23.98 -5.37
C GLY A 360 11.17 -25.13 -4.81
N ASP A 361 10.14 -24.81 -4.01
CA ASP A 361 9.23 -25.79 -3.41
C ASP A 361 8.06 -26.18 -4.31
N LEU A 362 8.02 -25.69 -5.55
CA LEU A 362 6.95 -25.92 -6.51
C LEU A 362 7.46 -26.65 -7.77
N THR A 363 6.62 -27.48 -8.37
CA THR A 363 6.86 -28.12 -9.66
C THR A 363 5.84 -27.64 -10.67
N GLU A 364 6.31 -27.21 -11.83
CA GLU A 364 5.49 -26.87 -12.99
C GLU A 364 4.76 -28.11 -13.49
N ILE A 365 3.45 -28.00 -13.71
CA ILE A 365 2.63 -29.04 -14.37
C ILE A 365 2.20 -28.52 -15.74
N LYS A 366 2.63 -29.22 -16.78
CA LYS A 366 2.26 -28.89 -18.16
C LYS A 366 0.88 -29.41 -18.52
N GLU A 367 0.55 -30.62 -18.01
CA GLU A 367 -0.72 -31.29 -18.31
C GLU A 367 -1.18 -32.09 -17.09
N GLY A 368 -2.50 -32.20 -16.91
CA GLY A 368 -3.14 -33.08 -15.92
C GLY A 368 -3.82 -32.37 -14.74
N VAL A 369 -3.50 -31.10 -14.43
CA VAL A 369 -4.07 -30.34 -13.31
C VAL A 369 -4.50 -28.95 -13.78
N LYS A 370 -5.64 -28.47 -13.29
CA LYS A 370 -6.15 -27.13 -13.57
C LYS A 370 -5.83 -26.16 -12.41
N PRO A 371 -5.72 -24.86 -12.68
CA PRO A 371 -5.60 -23.87 -11.63
C PRO A 371 -6.80 -23.92 -10.66
N GLY A 372 -6.51 -23.91 -9.36
CA GLY A 372 -7.54 -23.99 -8.31
C GLY A 372 -7.89 -25.43 -7.88
N ASP A 373 -7.40 -26.47 -8.56
CA ASP A 373 -7.63 -27.84 -8.15
C ASP A 373 -7.04 -28.10 -6.76
N ARG A 374 -7.81 -28.78 -5.92
CA ARG A 374 -7.35 -29.22 -4.59
C ARG A 374 -6.55 -30.50 -4.71
N ILE A 375 -5.35 -30.49 -4.19
CA ILE A 375 -4.38 -31.59 -4.32
C ILE A 375 -3.94 -32.09 -2.95
N VAL A 376 -3.65 -33.40 -2.86
CA VAL A 376 -3.15 -34.01 -1.64
C VAL A 376 -1.64 -33.79 -1.55
N LEU A 377 -1.19 -33.25 -0.42
CA LEU A 377 0.23 -33.09 -0.10
C LEU A 377 0.77 -34.37 0.56
N ALA A 378 2.01 -34.72 0.24
CA ALA A 378 2.71 -35.92 0.76
C ALA A 378 1.81 -37.17 0.82
N PRO A 379 1.22 -37.59 -0.33
CA PRO A 379 0.26 -38.68 -0.32
C PRO A 379 0.94 -39.98 0.16
N PRO A 380 0.36 -40.67 1.17
CA PRO A 380 0.92 -41.92 1.69
C PRO A 380 0.93 -42.99 0.62
N GLY A 381 1.89 -43.92 0.71
CA GLY A 381 2.07 -44.99 -0.29
C GLY A 381 0.83 -45.87 -0.51
N SER A 382 -0.04 -45.97 0.48
CA SER A 382 -1.30 -46.74 0.45
C SER A 382 -2.46 -46.02 -0.23
N LEU A 383 -2.32 -44.71 -0.55
CA LEU A 383 -3.41 -43.92 -1.14
C LEU A 383 -3.66 -44.37 -2.58
N ALA A 384 -4.87 -44.84 -2.88
CA ALA A 384 -5.32 -45.20 -4.21
C ALA A 384 -6.47 -44.33 -4.70
N SER A 385 -6.71 -44.33 -6.01
CA SER A 385 -7.84 -43.59 -6.59
C SER A 385 -9.17 -44.16 -6.08
N GLY A 386 -10.13 -43.30 -5.74
CA GLY A 386 -11.45 -43.70 -5.22
C GLY A 386 -11.51 -43.81 -3.68
N VAL A 387 -10.39 -43.68 -2.97
CA VAL A 387 -10.36 -43.75 -1.50
C VAL A 387 -10.97 -42.49 -0.89
N LYS A 388 -11.83 -42.70 0.13
CA LYS A 388 -12.35 -41.55 0.93
C LYS A 388 -11.27 -41.09 1.89
N VAL A 389 -11.04 -39.80 1.89
CA VAL A 389 -10.06 -39.12 2.77
C VAL A 389 -10.73 -38.10 3.68
N LYS A 390 -10.11 -37.87 4.82
CA LYS A 390 -10.48 -36.83 5.75
C LYS A 390 -9.41 -35.74 5.67
N THR A 391 -9.82 -34.52 5.36
CA THR A 391 -8.89 -33.38 5.33
C THR A 391 -8.46 -33.02 6.74
N SER A 392 -7.16 -33.06 7.01
CA SER A 392 -6.54 -32.43 8.16
C SER A 392 -6.17 -31.00 7.75
N GLN A 393 -6.64 -29.99 8.48
CA GLN A 393 -6.17 -28.61 8.36
C GLN A 393 -4.75 -28.50 8.88
#